data_1b782869d31c20fa6db0b572e498ff2e
#
_entry.id   1b782869d31c20fa6db0b572e498ff2e
#
_cell.length_a   1.000
_cell.length_b   1.000
_cell.length_c   1.000
_cell.angle_alpha   90.00
_cell.angle_beta   90.00
_cell.angle_gamma   90.00
#
_symmetry.space_group_name_H-M   'P 1'
#
loop_
_entity.id
_entity.type
_entity.pdbx_description
1 polymer ?
#
loop_
_entity_poly.entity_id
_entity_poly.type
_entity_poly.pdbx_seq_one_letter_code
_entity_poly.pdbx_strand_id
1 'polypeptide(L)'
;MKYSFYASLLVAMMSVANANAQSNDGIAIHGSIQSDILVPQEDKKLGTGTYKDDVLTNTYADISLDSKNVEAGVRFEYNEHPLPGFEPGFKGWGVPHVYAKFKSNNGVDLTVGDFYDQFGSGLIFRTYEERSLGIDNAIRGARLNVSALKGVQFKFLTGVQRRYWDWDTDQMLTGTDLEINLDQYIKSLRDKNITWMIGGSYVYLDYDQNKDKTIFATGSNNRLELPMSVHAFDLRSSLQTGNYSFLAEYAWRTQDPSADNGYIYRRGNAVLVSASYSNRGVS
;
A
#
# COMPACT_ATOMS: atom_id res chain seq x y z
N MET A 1 -14.10 -36.64 20.82
CA MET A 1 -13.38 -37.42 19.78
C MET A 1 -13.41 -36.78 18.37
N LYS A 2 -14.29 -35.80 18.08
CA LYS A 2 -14.30 -35.07 16.78
C LYS A 2 -13.21 -34.01 16.63
N TYR A 3 -12.70 -33.46 17.73
CA TYR A 3 -11.75 -32.33 17.70
C TYR A 3 -10.29 -32.74 17.50
N SER A 4 -9.94 -34.01 17.75
CA SER A 4 -8.57 -34.53 17.53
C SER A 4 -8.21 -34.66 16.03
N PHE A 5 -9.20 -34.83 15.16
CA PHE A 5 -8.99 -34.96 13.72
C PHE A 5 -8.67 -33.60 13.06
N TYR A 6 -9.29 -32.53 13.52
CA TYR A 6 -9.05 -31.18 13.01
C TYR A 6 -7.69 -30.61 13.48
N ALA A 7 -7.28 -30.90 14.70
CA ALA A 7 -5.97 -30.49 15.20
C ALA A 7 -4.81 -31.17 14.43
N SER A 8 -4.98 -32.39 13.98
CA SER A 8 -3.98 -33.11 13.18
C SER A 8 -3.91 -32.62 11.72
N LEU A 9 -5.00 -32.11 11.16
CA LEU A 9 -5.03 -31.47 9.85
C LEU A 9 -4.43 -30.05 9.88
N LEU A 10 -4.55 -29.37 11.00
CA LEU A 10 -4.02 -28.01 11.23
C LEU A 10 -2.49 -27.96 11.21
N VAL A 11 -1.80 -28.97 11.73
CA VAL A 11 -0.33 -29.04 11.72
C VAL A 11 0.24 -29.35 10.32
N ALA A 12 -0.54 -29.98 9.45
CA ALA A 12 -0.12 -30.33 8.10
C ALA A 12 -0.23 -29.19 7.08
N MET A 13 -0.98 -28.11 7.36
CA MET A 13 -1.18 -26.99 6.44
C MET A 13 -0.30 -25.75 6.73
N MET A 14 0.53 -25.77 7.77
CA MET A 14 1.53 -24.73 8.04
C MET A 14 2.81 -24.86 7.19
N SER A 15 2.81 -25.65 6.13
CA SER A 15 3.91 -25.65 5.19
C SER A 15 3.75 -24.50 4.20
N VAL A 16 4.53 -23.44 4.37
CA VAL A 16 4.81 -22.49 3.29
C VAL A 16 5.53 -23.29 2.19
N ALA A 17 4.78 -23.78 1.23
CA ALA A 17 5.35 -24.44 0.08
C ALA A 17 5.85 -23.35 -0.88
N ASN A 18 7.14 -23.03 -0.83
CA ASN A 18 7.80 -22.27 -1.87
C ASN A 18 8.19 -23.23 -2.98
N ALA A 19 7.52 -23.18 -4.11
CA ALA A 19 7.92 -23.90 -5.30
C ALA A 19 8.69 -22.94 -6.22
N ASN A 20 9.98 -23.19 -6.41
CA ASN A 20 10.82 -22.51 -7.40
C ASN A 20 10.98 -23.44 -8.60
N ALA A 21 10.41 -23.11 -9.74
CA ALA A 21 10.70 -23.79 -10.99
C ALA A 21 11.74 -22.93 -11.75
N GLN A 22 12.98 -23.42 -11.79
CA GLN A 22 14.05 -22.79 -12.56
C GLN A 22 13.97 -23.32 -13.99
N SER A 23 13.63 -22.46 -14.97
CA SER A 23 13.75 -22.80 -16.39
C SER A 23 15.11 -22.40 -16.92
N ASN A 24 15.64 -23.15 -17.89
CA ASN A 24 16.91 -22.85 -18.54
C ASN A 24 16.88 -21.56 -19.38
N ASP A 25 15.72 -20.93 -19.55
CA ASP A 25 15.52 -19.78 -20.44
C ASP A 25 15.52 -18.43 -19.71
N GLY A 26 16.00 -18.38 -18.47
CA GLY A 26 16.08 -17.13 -17.70
C GLY A 26 14.72 -16.62 -17.17
N ILE A 27 13.69 -17.43 -17.18
CA ILE A 27 12.40 -17.18 -16.55
C ILE A 27 12.34 -17.94 -15.22
N ALA A 28 12.04 -17.26 -14.12
CA ALA A 28 11.78 -17.86 -12.83
C ALA A 28 10.27 -17.78 -12.49
N ILE A 29 9.72 -18.87 -11.99
CA ILE A 29 8.34 -18.91 -11.49
C ILE A 29 8.40 -19.18 -9.99
N HIS A 30 7.70 -18.36 -9.22
CA HIS A 30 7.60 -18.48 -7.78
C HIS A 30 6.14 -18.69 -7.39
N GLY A 31 5.93 -19.51 -6.37
CA GLY A 31 4.59 -19.71 -5.80
C GLY A 31 4.67 -19.75 -4.27
N SER A 32 3.68 -19.18 -3.60
CA SER A 32 3.54 -19.29 -2.15
C SER A 32 2.08 -19.44 -1.76
N ILE A 33 1.83 -20.17 -0.68
CA ILE A 33 0.53 -20.29 -0.06
C ILE A 33 0.71 -19.98 1.43
N GLN A 34 -0.13 -19.06 1.93
CA GLN A 34 -0.25 -18.75 3.35
C GLN A 34 -1.69 -18.96 3.77
N SER A 35 -1.91 -19.61 4.90
CA SER A 35 -3.23 -19.72 5.51
C SER A 35 -3.14 -19.45 7.00
N ASP A 36 -3.88 -18.44 7.46
CA ASP A 36 -4.03 -18.09 8.85
C ASP A 36 -5.36 -18.67 9.34
N ILE A 37 -5.30 -19.51 10.37
CA ILE A 37 -6.45 -20.24 10.90
C ILE A 37 -6.60 -19.95 12.37
N LEU A 38 -7.80 -19.52 12.77
CA LEU A 38 -8.17 -19.28 14.16
C LEU A 38 -9.34 -20.17 14.57
N VAL A 39 -9.17 -20.92 15.64
CA VAL A 39 -10.26 -21.66 16.30
C VAL A 39 -10.64 -20.91 17.58
N PRO A 40 -11.70 -20.09 17.55
CA PRO A 40 -12.06 -19.28 18.70
C PRO A 40 -12.56 -20.15 19.86
N GLN A 41 -12.21 -19.76 21.07
CA GLN A 41 -12.64 -20.43 22.30
C GLN A 41 -13.47 -19.46 23.16
N GLU A 42 -14.56 -19.93 23.72
CA GLU A 42 -15.32 -19.16 24.71
C GLU A 42 -14.51 -19.03 26.01
N ASP A 43 -14.32 -17.81 26.48
CA ASP A 43 -13.83 -17.56 27.84
C ASP A 43 -15.00 -17.13 28.75
N LYS A 44 -15.49 -18.05 29.56
CA LYS A 44 -16.61 -17.82 30.48
C LYS A 44 -16.28 -16.80 31.57
N LYS A 45 -15.00 -16.64 31.93
CA LYS A 45 -14.57 -15.69 32.96
C LYS A 45 -14.60 -14.26 32.45
N LEU A 46 -14.24 -14.07 31.18
CA LEU A 46 -14.28 -12.77 30.52
C LEU A 46 -15.63 -12.46 29.86
N GLY A 47 -16.52 -13.47 29.77
CA GLY A 47 -17.82 -13.30 29.14
C GLY A 47 -17.72 -12.99 27.65
N THR A 48 -16.74 -13.58 26.95
CA THR A 48 -16.50 -13.29 25.53
C THR A 48 -17.61 -13.76 24.60
N GLY A 49 -18.53 -14.60 25.10
CA GLY A 49 -19.58 -15.24 24.30
C GLY A 49 -19.03 -16.31 23.35
N THR A 50 -19.94 -16.91 22.58
CA THR A 50 -19.58 -17.89 21.54
C THR A 50 -19.46 -17.19 20.19
N TYR A 51 -18.42 -17.52 19.45
CA TYR A 51 -18.33 -17.14 18.05
C TYR A 51 -19.37 -17.90 17.23
N LYS A 52 -19.90 -17.26 16.19
CA LYS A 52 -20.87 -17.88 15.29
C LYS A 52 -20.25 -19.03 14.49
N ASP A 53 -18.97 -18.86 14.13
CA ASP A 53 -18.22 -19.77 13.29
C ASP A 53 -17.13 -20.47 14.11
N ASP A 54 -17.05 -21.79 13.96
CA ASP A 54 -16.12 -22.62 14.73
C ASP A 54 -14.65 -22.44 14.27
N VAL A 55 -14.44 -22.01 13.03
CA VAL A 55 -13.13 -21.82 12.43
C VAL A 55 -13.15 -20.56 11.58
N LEU A 56 -12.20 -19.69 11.80
CA LEU A 56 -11.96 -18.48 11.00
C LEU A 56 -10.70 -18.69 10.16
N THR A 57 -10.73 -18.26 8.90
CA THR A 57 -9.60 -18.49 7.99
C THR A 57 -9.40 -17.34 7.02
N ASN A 58 -8.13 -16.97 6.82
CA ASN A 58 -7.69 -16.15 5.70
C ASN A 58 -6.61 -16.91 4.95
N THR A 59 -6.81 -17.12 3.66
CA THR A 59 -5.89 -17.88 2.81
C THR A 59 -5.49 -17.07 1.60
N TYR A 60 -4.21 -17.06 1.29
CA TYR A 60 -3.58 -16.34 0.19
C TYR A 60 -2.74 -17.31 -0.63
N ALA A 61 -2.89 -17.30 -1.94
CA ALA A 61 -2.04 -18.04 -2.85
C ALA A 61 -1.49 -17.08 -3.91
N ASP A 62 -0.18 -16.88 -3.90
CA ASP A 62 0.53 -16.01 -4.82
C ASP A 62 1.30 -16.84 -5.84
N ILE A 63 1.23 -16.45 -7.11
CA ILE A 63 2.06 -16.96 -8.18
C ILE A 63 2.69 -15.78 -8.90
N SER A 64 4.00 -15.81 -9.09
CA SER A 64 4.72 -14.78 -9.83
C SER A 64 5.70 -15.38 -10.83
N LEU A 65 5.89 -14.64 -11.91
CA LEU A 65 6.86 -14.91 -12.95
C LEU A 65 7.84 -13.72 -12.99
N ASP A 66 9.13 -14.01 -12.97
CA ASP A 66 10.18 -13.01 -13.12
C ASP A 66 11.12 -13.40 -14.26
N SER A 67 11.43 -12.41 -15.10
CA SER A 67 12.43 -12.48 -16.13
C SER A 67 13.24 -11.17 -16.16
N LYS A 68 14.26 -11.09 -17.00
CA LYS A 68 15.11 -9.90 -17.10
C LYS A 68 14.34 -8.59 -17.28
N ASN A 69 13.28 -8.60 -18.08
CA ASN A 69 12.54 -7.39 -18.49
C ASN A 69 11.07 -7.40 -18.12
N VAL A 70 10.55 -8.53 -17.64
CA VAL A 70 9.12 -8.69 -17.32
C VAL A 70 8.97 -9.37 -15.96
N GLU A 71 8.14 -8.82 -15.13
CA GLU A 71 7.64 -9.42 -13.90
C GLU A 71 6.12 -9.41 -13.97
N ALA A 72 5.47 -10.51 -13.63
CA ALA A 72 4.01 -10.60 -13.57
C ALA A 72 3.60 -11.42 -12.37
N GLY A 73 2.43 -11.16 -11.83
CA GLY A 73 1.94 -11.91 -10.69
C GLY A 73 0.43 -11.90 -10.58
N VAL A 74 -0.07 -12.92 -9.89
CA VAL A 74 -1.47 -13.09 -9.56
C VAL A 74 -1.59 -13.62 -8.14
N ARG A 75 -2.56 -13.09 -7.39
CA ARG A 75 -2.95 -13.57 -6.07
C ARG A 75 -4.38 -14.04 -6.09
N PHE A 76 -4.60 -15.21 -5.52
CA PHE A 76 -5.91 -15.72 -5.13
C PHE A 76 -6.08 -15.59 -3.62
N GLU A 77 -7.24 -15.12 -3.17
CA GLU A 77 -7.61 -15.04 -1.76
C GLU A 77 -8.91 -15.79 -1.49
N TYR A 78 -8.97 -16.39 -0.29
CA TYR A 78 -10.16 -17.08 0.21
C TYR A 78 -10.32 -16.79 1.70
N ASN A 79 -11.37 -16.05 2.06
CA ASN A 79 -11.68 -15.60 3.41
C ASN A 79 -13.14 -15.94 3.72
N GLU A 80 -13.47 -17.23 3.91
CA GLU A 80 -14.86 -17.65 4.16
C GLU A 80 -15.41 -17.04 5.45
N HIS A 81 -14.58 -17.09 6.50
CA HIS A 81 -14.84 -16.45 7.78
C HIS A 81 -13.60 -15.63 8.16
N PRO A 82 -13.57 -14.33 7.80
CA PRO A 82 -12.40 -13.50 8.05
C PRO A 82 -12.00 -13.46 9.52
N LEU A 83 -10.69 -13.40 9.78
CA LEU A 83 -10.13 -13.28 11.12
C LEU A 83 -10.57 -12.00 11.82
N PRO A 84 -10.57 -11.94 13.16
CA PRO A 84 -10.81 -10.71 13.90
C PRO A 84 -9.86 -9.60 13.47
N GLY A 85 -10.39 -8.39 13.28
CA GLY A 85 -9.67 -7.24 12.75
C GLY A 85 -9.93 -6.99 11.27
N PHE A 86 -10.40 -7.99 10.53
CA PHE A 86 -10.88 -7.81 9.16
C PHE A 86 -12.32 -7.30 9.16
N GLU A 87 -12.61 -6.39 8.25
CA GLU A 87 -13.99 -5.96 8.04
C GLU A 87 -14.82 -7.08 7.37
N PRO A 88 -16.13 -7.16 7.68
CA PRO A 88 -17.01 -8.20 7.10
C PRO A 88 -17.04 -8.21 5.56
N GLY A 89 -16.76 -7.09 4.93
CA GLY A 89 -16.68 -6.96 3.48
C GLY A 89 -15.57 -7.81 2.82
N PHE A 90 -14.58 -8.27 3.59
CA PHE A 90 -13.55 -9.20 3.11
C PHE A 90 -13.98 -10.67 3.08
N LYS A 91 -15.22 -10.99 3.48
CA LYS A 91 -15.74 -12.34 3.34
C LYS A 91 -15.92 -12.71 1.87
N GLY A 92 -15.36 -13.85 1.45
CA GLY A 92 -15.49 -14.37 0.09
C GLY A 92 -14.18 -14.90 -0.47
N TRP A 93 -14.12 -14.93 -1.78
CA TRP A 93 -12.94 -15.34 -2.51
C TRP A 93 -12.80 -14.56 -3.82
N GLY A 94 -11.60 -14.49 -4.33
CA GLY A 94 -11.36 -13.79 -5.57
C GLY A 94 -9.90 -13.72 -5.97
N VAL A 95 -9.63 -12.93 -7.01
CA VAL A 95 -8.30 -12.62 -7.53
C VAL A 95 -8.08 -11.12 -7.42
N PRO A 96 -7.77 -10.62 -6.22
CA PRO A 96 -7.71 -9.19 -5.96
C PRO A 96 -6.42 -8.51 -6.43
N HIS A 97 -5.40 -9.28 -6.79
CA HIS A 97 -4.11 -8.72 -7.18
C HIS A 97 -3.59 -9.41 -8.44
N VAL A 98 -3.54 -8.65 -9.54
CA VAL A 98 -3.00 -9.09 -10.83
C VAL A 98 -2.19 -7.96 -11.43
N TYR A 99 -0.93 -8.20 -11.77
CA TYR A 99 -0.08 -7.17 -12.35
C TYR A 99 0.90 -7.72 -13.39
N ALA A 100 1.35 -6.82 -14.24
CA ALA A 100 2.51 -7.01 -15.10
C ALA A 100 3.40 -5.77 -15.03
N LYS A 101 4.71 -5.98 -14.84
CA LYS A 101 5.72 -4.93 -14.78
C LYS A 101 6.75 -5.15 -15.87
N PHE A 102 7.00 -4.11 -16.65
CA PHE A 102 8.02 -4.07 -17.69
C PHE A 102 9.20 -3.25 -17.19
N LYS A 103 10.37 -3.84 -17.19
CA LYS A 103 11.63 -3.24 -16.71
C LYS A 103 12.53 -2.94 -17.91
N SER A 104 12.83 -1.67 -18.15
CA SER A 104 13.79 -1.27 -19.20
C SER A 104 15.19 -1.17 -18.62
N ASN A 105 16.20 -1.55 -19.41
CA ASN A 105 17.60 -1.33 -19.04
C ASN A 105 17.99 0.16 -18.94
N ASN A 106 17.12 1.07 -19.40
CA ASN A 106 17.36 2.52 -19.40
C ASN A 106 16.74 3.23 -18.19
N GLY A 107 16.35 2.50 -17.15
CA GLY A 107 15.77 3.08 -15.93
C GLY A 107 14.32 3.56 -16.09
N VAL A 108 13.56 2.91 -16.98
CA VAL A 108 12.12 3.15 -17.14
C VAL A 108 11.36 1.86 -16.84
N ASP A 109 10.50 1.88 -15.82
CA ASP A 109 9.67 0.77 -15.43
C ASP A 109 8.19 1.15 -15.56
N LEU A 110 7.41 0.30 -16.22
CA LEU A 110 5.96 0.43 -16.35
C LEU A 110 5.30 -0.75 -15.65
N THR A 111 4.41 -0.46 -14.70
CA THR A 111 3.51 -1.46 -14.09
C THR A 111 2.09 -1.21 -14.55
N VAL A 112 1.39 -2.27 -14.94
CA VAL A 112 -0.05 -2.26 -15.28
C VAL A 112 -0.75 -3.32 -14.43
N GLY A 113 -1.91 -3.00 -13.92
CA GLY A 113 -2.68 -3.85 -12.99
C GLY A 113 -2.57 -3.32 -11.57
N ASP A 114 -2.44 -4.22 -10.60
CA ASP A 114 -2.48 -3.88 -9.19
C ASP A 114 -1.09 -3.60 -8.64
N PHE A 115 -0.96 -2.52 -7.89
CA PHE A 115 0.31 -2.13 -7.28
C PHE A 115 0.11 -1.35 -5.99
N TYR A 116 1.17 -1.33 -5.17
CA TYR A 116 1.31 -0.46 -4.01
C TYR A 116 2.39 0.57 -4.30
N ASP A 117 2.22 1.79 -3.80
CA ASP A 117 3.24 2.85 -3.87
C ASP A 117 3.07 3.87 -2.74
N GLN A 118 4.09 4.70 -2.58
CA GLN A 118 4.13 5.77 -1.60
C GLN A 118 4.92 6.94 -2.17
N PHE A 119 4.49 8.17 -1.85
CA PHE A 119 5.22 9.40 -2.14
C PHE A 119 5.83 9.96 -0.86
N GLY A 120 7.12 10.28 -0.89
CA GLY A 120 7.84 10.77 0.26
C GLY A 120 7.68 9.92 1.51
N SER A 121 7.33 10.52 2.64
CA SER A 121 7.05 9.82 3.90
C SER A 121 5.64 9.18 3.94
N GLY A 122 4.82 9.41 2.92
CA GLY A 122 3.44 8.92 2.85
C GLY A 122 2.39 9.88 3.41
N LEU A 123 2.72 11.16 3.63
CA LEU A 123 1.79 12.14 4.19
C LEU A 123 0.58 12.40 3.26
N ILE A 124 0.79 12.36 1.95
CA ILE A 124 -0.27 12.64 0.97
C ILE A 124 -0.73 11.40 0.20
N PHE A 125 0.14 10.41 0.06
CA PHE A 125 -0.17 9.17 -0.65
C PHE A 125 0.66 8.00 -0.15
N ARG A 126 -0.04 6.96 0.29
CA ARG A 126 0.52 5.67 0.65
C ARG A 126 -0.50 4.57 0.44
N THR A 127 -0.13 3.55 -0.30
CA THR A 127 -0.88 2.31 -0.43
C THR A 127 -0.02 1.13 -0.04
N TYR A 128 -0.60 0.17 0.69
CA TYR A 128 0.14 -0.97 1.22
C TYR A 128 -0.81 -2.12 1.57
N GLU A 129 -0.23 -3.28 1.78
CA GLU A 129 -0.89 -4.44 2.36
C GLU A 129 -0.32 -4.69 3.77
N GLU A 130 -1.21 -4.92 4.73
CA GLU A 130 -0.85 -5.39 6.07
C GLU A 130 -1.87 -6.46 6.49
N ARG A 131 -1.53 -7.73 6.23
CA ARG A 131 -2.44 -8.87 6.44
C ARG A 131 -2.83 -9.03 7.91
N SER A 132 -1.95 -8.69 8.85
CA SER A 132 -2.25 -8.77 10.28
C SER A 132 -3.33 -7.80 10.74
N LEU A 133 -3.53 -6.71 10.00
CA LEU A 133 -4.51 -5.66 10.28
C LEU A 133 -5.71 -5.69 9.32
N GLY A 134 -5.73 -6.60 8.34
CA GLY A 134 -6.77 -6.65 7.32
C GLY A 134 -6.77 -5.42 6.39
N ILE A 135 -5.61 -4.83 6.17
CA ILE A 135 -5.47 -3.66 5.29
C ILE A 135 -4.91 -4.11 3.94
N ASP A 136 -5.63 -3.79 2.88
CA ASP A 136 -5.17 -3.87 1.50
C ASP A 136 -5.85 -2.79 0.67
N ASN A 137 -5.09 -1.75 0.35
CA ASN A 137 -5.56 -0.58 -0.40
C ASN A 137 -4.79 -0.40 -1.72
N ALA A 138 -4.50 -1.51 -2.41
CA ALA A 138 -3.85 -1.52 -3.72
C ALA A 138 -4.54 -0.58 -4.72
N ILE A 139 -3.77 -0.05 -5.65
CA ILE A 139 -4.28 0.69 -6.81
C ILE A 139 -4.30 -0.25 -8.02
N ARG A 140 -5.43 -0.31 -8.73
CA ARG A 140 -5.54 -0.94 -10.05
C ARG A 140 -5.47 0.12 -11.13
N GLY A 141 -4.42 0.06 -11.93
CA GLY A 141 -4.19 1.08 -12.95
C GLY A 141 -2.86 0.94 -13.65
N ALA A 142 -2.16 2.06 -13.79
CA ALA A 142 -0.83 2.11 -14.38
C ALA A 142 0.11 2.97 -13.54
N ARG A 143 1.36 2.54 -13.44
CA ARG A 143 2.44 3.26 -12.76
C ARG A 143 3.68 3.28 -13.64
N LEU A 144 4.24 4.45 -13.85
CA LEU A 144 5.49 4.69 -14.55
C LEU A 144 6.54 5.19 -13.55
N ASN A 145 7.68 4.52 -13.47
CA ASN A 145 8.86 4.98 -12.74
C ASN A 145 9.97 5.29 -13.74
N VAL A 146 10.60 6.46 -13.62
CA VAL A 146 11.68 6.91 -14.48
C VAL A 146 12.88 7.31 -13.62
N SER A 147 13.98 6.60 -13.78
CA SER A 147 15.30 6.89 -13.18
C SER A 147 16.41 7.00 -14.24
N ALA A 148 16.02 7.38 -15.45
CA ALA A 148 16.93 7.46 -16.60
C ALA A 148 17.99 8.58 -16.48
N LEU A 149 17.69 9.63 -15.70
CA LEU A 149 18.61 10.72 -15.42
C LEU A 149 19.31 10.48 -14.08
N LYS A 150 20.61 10.70 -14.07
CA LYS A 150 21.42 10.52 -12.86
C LYS A 150 20.91 11.41 -11.73
N GLY A 151 20.57 10.80 -10.60
CA GLY A 151 20.09 11.51 -9.42
C GLY A 151 18.68 12.08 -9.53
N VAL A 152 17.91 11.74 -10.56
CA VAL A 152 16.50 12.13 -10.72
C VAL A 152 15.64 10.88 -10.71
N GLN A 153 14.62 10.88 -9.88
CA GLN A 153 13.57 9.88 -9.88
C GLN A 153 12.23 10.56 -10.11
N PHE A 154 11.49 10.08 -11.08
CA PHE A 154 10.15 10.55 -11.38
C PHE A 154 9.19 9.37 -11.37
N LYS A 155 8.04 9.55 -10.71
CA LYS A 155 6.94 8.60 -10.73
C LYS A 155 5.67 9.29 -11.24
N PHE A 156 4.92 8.53 -11.99
CA PHE A 156 3.55 8.86 -12.36
C PHE A 156 2.68 7.63 -12.13
N LEU A 157 1.51 7.82 -11.56
CA LEU A 157 0.55 6.74 -11.39
C LEU A 157 -0.87 7.25 -11.57
N THR A 158 -1.74 6.35 -12.02
CA THR A 158 -3.18 6.61 -12.11
C THR A 158 -3.93 5.29 -11.96
N GLY A 159 -5.12 5.34 -11.37
CA GLY A 159 -5.94 4.15 -11.17
C GLY A 159 -7.03 4.35 -10.13
N VAL A 160 -7.67 3.26 -9.79
CA VAL A 160 -8.76 3.18 -8.81
C VAL A 160 -8.31 2.35 -7.61
N GLN A 161 -8.78 2.70 -6.42
CA GLN A 161 -8.40 2.01 -5.18
C GLN A 161 -9.26 0.76 -4.97
N ARG A 162 -8.65 -0.32 -4.49
CA ARG A 162 -9.36 -1.51 -4.05
C ARG A 162 -10.23 -1.21 -2.83
N ARG A 163 -11.46 -1.73 -2.87
CA ARG A 163 -12.36 -1.76 -1.73
C ARG A 163 -12.92 -3.18 -1.58
N TYR A 164 -12.41 -3.96 -0.64
CA TYR A 164 -12.74 -5.38 -0.44
C TYR A 164 -12.47 -6.22 -1.70
N TRP A 165 -13.52 -6.79 -2.29
CA TRP A 165 -13.48 -7.58 -3.54
C TRP A 165 -13.72 -6.74 -4.79
N ASP A 166 -14.17 -5.49 -4.60
CA ASP A 166 -14.47 -4.54 -5.66
C ASP A 166 -13.39 -3.48 -5.77
N TRP A 167 -13.49 -2.71 -6.84
CA TRP A 167 -12.65 -1.56 -7.11
C TRP A 167 -13.53 -0.32 -7.14
N ASP A 168 -13.17 0.68 -6.37
CA ASP A 168 -13.93 1.92 -6.32
C ASP A 168 -13.70 2.72 -7.60
N THR A 169 -14.60 2.54 -8.57
CA THR A 169 -14.59 3.27 -9.84
C THR A 169 -15.13 4.67 -9.73
N ASP A 170 -15.65 5.07 -8.57
CA ASP A 170 -16.20 6.40 -8.31
C ASP A 170 -15.12 7.43 -8.03
N GLN A 171 -13.92 6.96 -7.76
CA GLN A 171 -12.78 7.78 -7.38
C GLN A 171 -11.57 7.38 -8.22
N MET A 172 -11.18 8.24 -9.14
CA MET A 172 -9.95 8.05 -9.90
C MET A 172 -8.82 8.86 -9.28
N LEU A 173 -7.77 8.16 -8.88
CA LEU A 173 -6.56 8.75 -8.33
C LEU A 173 -5.52 8.92 -9.43
N THR A 174 -4.88 10.09 -9.47
CA THR A 174 -3.71 10.37 -10.30
C THR A 174 -2.65 11.04 -9.45
N GLY A 175 -1.41 10.57 -9.55
CA GLY A 175 -0.31 11.08 -8.74
C GLY A 175 0.98 11.22 -9.51
N THR A 176 1.79 12.20 -9.12
CA THR A 176 3.17 12.37 -9.58
C THR A 176 4.10 12.64 -8.42
N ASP A 177 5.32 12.16 -8.54
CA ASP A 177 6.39 12.33 -7.56
C ASP A 177 7.71 12.60 -8.27
N LEU A 178 8.45 13.60 -7.79
CA LEU A 178 9.77 13.95 -8.33
C LEU A 178 10.77 14.09 -7.17
N GLU A 179 11.89 13.38 -7.28
CA GLU A 179 13.03 13.50 -6.38
C GLU A 179 14.31 13.83 -7.14
N ILE A 180 15.10 14.74 -6.61
CA ILE A 180 16.38 15.16 -7.19
C ILE A 180 17.45 15.11 -6.11
N ASN A 181 18.48 14.31 -6.34
CA ASN A 181 19.69 14.26 -5.51
C ASN A 181 20.68 15.34 -5.97
N LEU A 182 20.75 16.41 -5.23
CA LEU A 182 21.55 17.60 -5.58
C LEU A 182 23.06 17.34 -5.57
N ASP A 183 23.53 16.39 -4.77
CA ASP A 183 24.95 15.97 -4.76
C ASP A 183 25.41 15.38 -6.09
N GLN A 184 24.51 14.90 -6.95
CA GLN A 184 24.84 14.45 -8.29
C GLN A 184 25.22 15.61 -9.21
N TYR A 185 24.76 16.81 -8.95
CA TYR A 185 24.96 18.01 -9.76
C TYR A 185 25.91 19.03 -9.09
N ILE A 186 25.92 19.10 -7.76
CA ILE A 186 26.71 20.08 -7.00
C ILE A 186 27.98 19.40 -6.47
N LYS A 187 29.12 19.70 -7.11
CA LYS A 187 30.40 19.10 -6.77
C LYS A 187 30.81 19.30 -5.32
N SER A 188 30.56 20.49 -4.73
CA SER A 188 30.90 20.78 -3.34
C SER A 188 30.18 19.91 -2.31
N LEU A 189 28.97 19.44 -2.60
CA LEU A 189 28.26 18.50 -1.74
C LEU A 189 28.92 17.13 -1.81
N ARG A 190 29.23 16.68 -3.02
CA ARG A 190 29.88 15.40 -3.28
C ARG A 190 31.29 15.33 -2.64
N ASP A 191 32.08 16.39 -2.78
CA ASP A 191 33.42 16.45 -2.22
C ASP A 191 33.42 16.42 -0.66
N LYS A 192 32.31 16.86 -0.05
CA LYS A 192 32.08 16.82 1.41
C LYS A 192 31.30 15.60 1.90
N ASN A 193 31.01 14.64 1.01
CA ASN A 193 30.15 13.47 1.30
C ASN A 193 28.79 13.87 1.92
N ILE A 194 28.18 14.93 1.40
CA ILE A 194 26.84 15.37 1.78
C ILE A 194 25.86 14.90 0.71
N THR A 195 24.91 14.04 1.08
CA THR A 195 23.77 13.68 0.23
C THR A 195 22.61 14.62 0.56
N TRP A 196 22.13 15.34 -0.45
CA TRP A 196 21.01 16.25 -0.30
C TRP A 196 19.97 15.99 -1.38
N MET A 197 18.83 15.49 -0.95
CA MET A 197 17.68 15.24 -1.81
C MET A 197 16.62 16.31 -1.55
N ILE A 198 16.04 16.82 -2.63
CA ILE A 198 14.80 17.60 -2.61
C ILE A 198 13.74 16.86 -3.42
N GLY A 199 12.49 16.94 -3.00
CA GLY A 199 11.39 16.28 -3.70
C GLY A 199 10.08 17.01 -3.51
N GLY A 200 9.14 16.67 -4.37
CA GLY A 200 7.76 17.14 -4.28
C GLY A 200 6.83 16.23 -5.02
N SER A 201 5.62 16.13 -4.49
CA SER A 201 4.60 15.27 -5.05
C SER A 201 3.26 16.02 -5.19
N TYR A 202 2.44 15.48 -6.06
CA TYR A 202 1.08 15.94 -6.27
C TYR A 202 0.15 14.75 -6.43
N VAL A 203 -0.98 14.78 -5.75
CA VAL A 203 -2.06 13.79 -5.87
C VAL A 203 -3.36 14.49 -6.19
N TYR A 204 -4.04 13.97 -7.18
CA TYR A 204 -5.36 14.38 -7.61
C TYR A 204 -6.32 13.20 -7.47
N LEU A 205 -7.40 13.41 -6.74
CA LEU A 205 -8.49 12.47 -6.62
C LEU A 205 -9.71 13.09 -7.28
N ASP A 206 -10.21 12.45 -8.33
CA ASP A 206 -11.42 12.84 -9.06
C ASP A 206 -12.59 11.97 -8.62
N TYR A 207 -13.69 12.61 -8.27
CA TYR A 207 -14.92 11.91 -7.93
C TYR A 207 -15.86 11.88 -9.14
N ASP A 208 -16.56 10.76 -9.35
CA ASP A 208 -17.55 10.64 -10.41
C ASP A 208 -18.65 11.71 -10.24
N GLN A 209 -18.75 12.60 -11.22
CA GLN A 209 -19.71 13.71 -11.23
C GLN A 209 -21.17 13.25 -11.40
N ASN A 210 -21.40 12.01 -11.85
CA ASN A 210 -22.74 11.49 -12.11
C ASN A 210 -23.41 10.90 -10.85
N LYS A 211 -22.67 10.75 -9.76
CA LYS A 211 -23.22 10.23 -8.51
C LYS A 211 -23.63 11.34 -7.54
N ASP A 212 -24.71 11.10 -6.80
CA ASP A 212 -25.13 12.00 -5.72
C ASP A 212 -24.05 12.00 -4.62
N LYS A 213 -23.35 13.11 -4.53
CA LYS A 213 -22.27 13.33 -3.54
C LYS A 213 -22.77 13.93 -2.24
N THR A 214 -24.07 13.91 -2.06
CA THR A 214 -24.67 14.38 -0.81
C THR A 214 -24.54 13.33 0.26
N ILE A 215 -23.89 13.70 1.34
CA ILE A 215 -23.83 12.90 2.55
C ILE A 215 -24.55 13.60 3.69
N PHE A 216 -25.15 12.82 4.58
CA PHE A 216 -25.72 13.33 5.82
C PHE A 216 -24.73 13.08 6.96
N ALA A 217 -24.35 14.12 7.68
CA ALA A 217 -23.52 13.95 8.87
C ALA A 217 -24.27 13.08 9.88
N THR A 218 -23.59 12.07 10.43
CA THR A 218 -24.18 11.11 11.38
C THR A 218 -24.85 11.84 12.55
N GLY A 219 -26.12 11.55 12.79
CA GLY A 219 -26.90 12.14 13.90
C GLY A 219 -27.35 13.59 13.64
N SER A 220 -27.24 14.10 12.42
CA SER A 220 -27.73 15.44 12.06
C SER A 220 -28.47 15.39 10.72
N ASN A 221 -29.37 16.35 10.51
CA ASN A 221 -30.00 16.57 9.21
C ASN A 221 -29.15 17.48 8.29
N ASN A 222 -27.90 17.74 8.66
CA ASN A 222 -27.03 18.56 7.85
C ASN A 222 -26.60 17.81 6.60
N ARG A 223 -26.95 18.38 5.47
CA ARG A 223 -26.53 17.93 4.15
C ARG A 223 -25.17 18.51 3.85
N LEU A 224 -24.21 17.65 3.53
CA LEU A 224 -22.88 18.04 3.07
C LEU A 224 -22.70 17.60 1.62
N GLU A 225 -22.18 18.47 0.80
CA GLU A 225 -21.78 18.14 -0.56
C GLU A 225 -20.28 17.83 -0.58
N LEU A 226 -19.91 16.64 -1.07
CA LEU A 226 -18.51 16.30 -1.27
C LEU A 226 -17.91 17.17 -2.38
N PRO A 227 -16.64 17.54 -2.29
CA PRO A 227 -15.95 18.23 -3.38
C PRO A 227 -15.88 17.31 -4.61
N MET A 228 -15.90 17.89 -5.80
CA MET A 228 -15.76 17.14 -7.06
C MET A 228 -14.34 16.58 -7.23
N SER A 229 -13.37 17.18 -6.58
CA SER A 229 -11.98 16.73 -6.60
C SER A 229 -11.25 17.14 -5.33
N VAL A 230 -10.24 16.34 -5.00
CA VAL A 230 -9.31 16.62 -3.90
C VAL A 230 -7.90 16.72 -4.46
N HIS A 231 -7.18 17.74 -4.04
CA HIS A 231 -5.79 17.99 -4.41
C HIS A 231 -4.92 17.92 -3.18
N ALA A 232 -3.81 17.21 -3.25
CA ALA A 232 -2.79 17.18 -2.21
C ALA A 232 -1.41 17.43 -2.81
N PHE A 233 -0.56 18.15 -2.07
CA PHE A 233 0.81 18.46 -2.44
C PHE A 233 1.73 18.19 -1.26
N ASP A 234 2.95 17.75 -1.52
CA ASP A 234 4.03 17.82 -0.57
C ASP A 234 5.29 18.45 -1.17
N LEU A 235 6.11 18.98 -0.28
CA LEU A 235 7.49 19.37 -0.56
C LEU A 235 8.37 18.81 0.54
N ARG A 236 9.50 18.19 0.17
CA ARG A 236 10.39 17.53 1.11
C ARG A 236 11.85 17.79 0.82
N SER A 237 12.64 17.74 1.87
CA SER A 237 14.09 17.83 1.81
C SER A 237 14.70 16.83 2.77
N SER A 238 15.64 16.04 2.31
CA SER A 238 16.42 15.09 3.10
C SER A 238 17.89 15.37 2.95
N LEU A 239 18.58 15.55 4.07
CA LEU A 239 20.02 15.81 4.14
C LEU A 239 20.70 14.72 4.97
N GLN A 240 21.73 14.12 4.43
CA GLN A 240 22.58 13.16 5.13
C GLN A 240 24.04 13.64 5.08
N THR A 241 24.70 13.70 6.24
CA THR A 241 26.09 14.07 6.36
C THR A 241 26.74 13.33 7.52
N GLY A 242 27.78 12.54 7.21
CA GLY A 242 28.40 11.66 8.21
C GLY A 242 27.40 10.75 8.89
N ASN A 243 27.28 10.89 10.20
CA ASN A 243 26.37 10.07 11.03
C ASN A 243 24.98 10.70 11.24
N TYR A 244 24.73 11.87 10.67
CA TYR A 244 23.50 12.62 10.84
C TYR A 244 22.59 12.49 9.62
N SER A 245 21.31 12.34 9.85
CA SER A 245 20.26 12.38 8.83
C SER A 245 19.13 13.30 9.30
N PHE A 246 18.67 14.16 8.40
CA PHE A 246 17.59 15.10 8.61
C PHE A 246 16.57 14.96 7.51
N LEU A 247 15.29 14.97 7.85
CA LEU A 247 14.16 15.00 6.94
C LEU A 247 13.20 16.11 7.37
N ALA A 248 12.77 16.92 6.43
CA ALA A 248 11.67 17.85 6.61
C ALA A 248 10.71 17.70 5.44
N GLU A 249 9.43 17.56 5.72
CA GLU A 249 8.36 17.45 4.74
C GLU A 249 7.18 18.31 5.16
N TYR A 250 6.61 19.04 4.21
CA TYR A 250 5.39 19.82 4.37
C TYR A 250 4.35 19.34 3.37
N ALA A 251 3.18 19.01 3.87
CA ALA A 251 2.05 18.57 3.07
C ALA A 251 0.86 19.52 3.22
N TRP A 252 0.12 19.67 2.13
CA TRP A 252 -1.10 20.46 2.08
C TRP A 252 -2.17 19.75 1.25
N ARG A 253 -3.44 19.87 1.66
CA ARG A 253 -4.60 19.25 1.00
C ARG A 253 -5.80 20.16 0.97
N THR A 254 -6.58 20.11 -0.11
CA THR A 254 -7.92 20.74 -0.17
C THR A 254 -8.91 20.04 0.78
N GLN A 255 -10.13 20.55 0.85
CA GLN A 255 -11.19 19.94 1.66
C GLN A 255 -11.49 18.52 1.17
N ASP A 256 -11.60 17.61 2.12
CA ASP A 256 -11.92 16.19 1.88
C ASP A 256 -12.68 15.64 3.11
N PRO A 257 -13.95 16.05 3.27
CA PRO A 257 -14.75 15.60 4.40
C PRO A 257 -15.10 14.11 4.24
N SER A 258 -14.81 13.32 5.27
CA SER A 258 -15.10 11.89 5.33
C SER A 258 -15.60 11.50 6.72
N ALA A 259 -16.14 10.31 6.86
CA ALA A 259 -16.52 9.76 8.17
C ALA A 259 -15.31 9.69 9.12
N ASP A 260 -14.13 9.35 8.61
CA ASP A 260 -12.91 9.19 9.39
C ASP A 260 -12.42 10.49 10.02
N ASN A 261 -12.69 11.62 9.36
CA ASN A 261 -12.32 12.95 9.88
C ASN A 261 -13.51 13.72 10.48
N GLY A 262 -14.65 13.04 10.74
CA GLY A 262 -15.86 13.67 11.28
C GLY A 262 -16.48 14.72 10.37
N TYR A 263 -16.33 14.54 9.07
CA TYR A 263 -16.84 15.45 8.02
C TYR A 263 -16.30 16.88 8.13
N ILE A 264 -15.03 17.02 8.50
CA ILE A 264 -14.36 18.33 8.59
C ILE A 264 -14.18 18.92 7.18
N TYR A 265 -14.91 19.99 6.88
CA TYR A 265 -14.85 20.72 5.60
C TYR A 265 -13.80 21.85 5.65
N ARG A 266 -12.52 21.48 5.82
CA ARG A 266 -11.39 22.42 5.89
C ARG A 266 -10.20 21.90 5.09
N ARG A 267 -9.34 22.83 4.67
CA ARG A 267 -8.02 22.50 4.13
C ARG A 267 -7.18 21.88 5.23
N GLY A 268 -6.41 20.85 4.87
CA GLY A 268 -5.47 20.20 5.78
C GLY A 268 -4.03 20.60 5.47
N ASN A 269 -3.19 20.64 6.49
CA ASN A 269 -1.75 20.71 6.33
C ASN A 269 -1.08 19.86 7.39
N ALA A 270 0.15 19.43 7.11
CA ALA A 270 0.98 18.67 8.03
C ALA A 270 2.45 19.03 7.83
N VAL A 271 3.22 18.95 8.89
CA VAL A 271 4.68 19.11 8.89
C VAL A 271 5.27 17.86 9.55
N LEU A 272 6.21 17.24 8.89
CA LEU A 272 7.03 16.16 9.43
C LEU A 272 8.49 16.65 9.49
N VAL A 273 9.09 16.54 10.66
CA VAL A 273 10.53 16.78 10.85
C VAL A 273 11.11 15.58 11.58
N SER A 274 12.17 15.02 11.04
CA SER A 274 12.91 13.93 11.66
C SER A 274 14.40 14.24 11.64
N ALA A 275 15.06 13.93 12.75
CA ALA A 275 16.51 13.99 12.85
C ALA A 275 17.01 12.71 13.52
N SER A 276 18.02 12.10 12.93
CA SER A 276 18.65 10.92 13.50
C SER A 276 20.15 11.02 13.52
N TYR A 277 20.75 10.39 14.52
CA TYR A 277 22.19 10.19 14.64
C TYR A 277 22.46 8.69 14.78
N SER A 278 23.32 8.15 13.94
CA SER A 278 23.71 6.75 14.00
C SER A 278 25.24 6.64 14.02
N ASN A 279 25.77 5.97 15.04
CA ASN A 279 27.19 5.65 15.13
C ASN A 279 27.36 4.14 15.21
N ARG A 280 28.45 3.62 14.65
CA ARG A 280 28.80 2.21 14.85
C ARG A 280 29.05 1.99 16.35
N GLY A 281 28.23 1.18 16.98
CA GLY A 281 28.47 0.78 18.36
C GLY A 281 29.87 0.17 18.48
N VAL A 282 30.61 0.59 19.49
CA VAL A 282 31.82 -0.12 19.88
C VAL A 282 31.33 -1.40 20.53
N SER A 283 31.54 -2.55 19.88
CA SER A 283 31.30 -3.87 20.43
C SER A 283 32.42 -4.24 21.37
#